data_4781fdeb5471017ea4a83f07cd3b474c
#
_entry.id   4781fdeb5471017ea4a83f07cd3b474c
#
_cell.length_a   1.000
_cell.length_b   1.000
_cell.length_c   1.000
_cell.angle_alpha   90.00
_cell.angle_beta   90.00
_cell.angle_gamma   90.00
#
_symmetry.space_group_name_H-M   'P 1'
#
loop_
_entity.id
_entity.type
_entity.pdbx_description
1 polymer ?
#
loop_
_entity_poly.entity_id
_entity_poly.type
_entity_poly.pdbx_seq_one_letter_code
_entity_poly.pdbx_strand_id
1 'polypeptide(L)'
;MVLTLAATAQRRTLPEPKDTLPTFRGIQVMGDVVGLVMLGVSDYGQYEGGLRVNLKDKYFPIIELGLGKADHHNDVTLTDYQTSAPYGKVGIDFNVLKNKHDDYKVYAGVRYAYTSFKFDIAHPDVSDPVWGGTVPFGGQDVKAKYHWAEAVFGVDAKIFGPLHLGWSVRYKRRLSYDIAEMDNCWYVPGYGKAGSTRLGGTFNIMLNF
;
A
#
# COMPACT_ATOMS: atom_id res chain seq x y z
N MET A 1 38.20 -48.07 7.25
CA MET A 1 36.79 -48.44 7.01
C MET A 1 35.97 -47.71 8.05
N VAL A 2 35.43 -46.56 7.70
CA VAL A 2 34.67 -45.69 8.62
C VAL A 2 33.19 -45.88 8.28
N LEU A 3 32.42 -46.46 9.20
CA LEU A 3 30.98 -46.61 9.11
C LEU A 3 30.32 -45.27 9.52
N THR A 4 29.76 -44.55 8.57
CA THR A 4 28.87 -43.41 8.83
C THR A 4 27.48 -43.93 9.12
N LEU A 5 27.06 -43.89 10.37
CA LEU A 5 25.66 -44.08 10.76
C LEU A 5 24.83 -42.86 10.34
N ALA A 6 24.03 -43.03 9.28
CA ALA A 6 23.00 -42.06 8.92
C ALA A 6 21.80 -42.25 9.86
N ALA A 7 21.69 -41.41 10.88
CA ALA A 7 20.50 -41.32 11.71
C ALA A 7 19.39 -40.58 10.94
N THR A 8 18.51 -41.35 10.29
CA THR A 8 17.26 -40.83 9.74
C THR A 8 16.31 -40.51 10.91
N ALA A 9 16.30 -39.24 11.34
CA ALA A 9 15.29 -38.74 12.25
C ALA A 9 13.94 -38.72 11.52
N GLN A 10 13.15 -39.76 11.65
CA GLN A 10 11.74 -39.78 11.28
C GLN A 10 11.02 -38.76 12.15
N ARG A 11 10.78 -37.55 11.59
CA ARG A 11 9.84 -36.60 12.17
C ARG A 11 8.47 -37.26 12.12
N ARG A 12 8.01 -37.82 13.24
CA ARG A 12 6.61 -38.16 13.43
C ARG A 12 5.82 -36.87 13.28
N THR A 13 5.20 -36.66 12.12
CA THR A 13 4.16 -35.66 11.94
C THR A 13 2.96 -36.15 12.74
N LEU A 14 2.83 -35.63 13.95
CA LEU A 14 1.56 -35.76 14.69
C LEU A 14 0.49 -35.14 13.78
N PRO A 15 -0.67 -35.81 13.57
CA PRO A 15 -1.74 -35.21 12.83
C PRO A 15 -2.10 -33.87 13.49
N GLU A 16 -2.04 -32.79 12.71
CA GLU A 16 -2.49 -31.49 13.19
C GLU A 16 -3.93 -31.66 13.71
N PRO A 17 -4.25 -31.15 14.92
CA PRO A 17 -5.61 -31.22 15.45
C PRO A 17 -6.51 -30.58 14.41
N LYS A 18 -7.58 -31.30 14.00
CA LYS A 18 -8.56 -30.80 13.05
C LYS A 18 -9.10 -29.47 13.56
N ASP A 19 -8.83 -28.41 12.84
CA ASP A 19 -9.35 -27.08 13.12
C ASP A 19 -10.89 -27.13 12.96
N THR A 20 -11.60 -27.26 14.09
CA THR A 20 -13.06 -27.37 14.15
C THR A 20 -13.77 -26.03 14.08
N LEU A 21 -13.00 -24.93 13.94
CA LEU A 21 -13.55 -23.58 13.91
C LEU A 21 -14.30 -23.29 12.59
N PRO A 22 -15.36 -22.47 12.65
CA PRO A 22 -16.08 -22.07 11.44
C PRO A 22 -15.13 -21.35 10.46
N THR A 23 -15.34 -21.58 9.17
CA THR A 23 -14.50 -21.01 8.12
C THR A 23 -14.56 -19.49 8.11
N PHE A 24 -15.75 -18.93 8.27
CA PHE A 24 -15.94 -17.48 8.39
C PHE A 24 -15.97 -17.07 9.87
N ARG A 25 -15.15 -16.08 10.22
CA ARG A 25 -14.98 -15.59 11.60
C ARG A 25 -15.24 -14.11 11.77
N GLY A 26 -15.70 -13.44 10.73
CA GLY A 26 -16.09 -12.04 10.80
C GLY A 26 -15.47 -11.18 9.70
N ILE A 27 -15.84 -9.91 9.76
CA ILE A 27 -15.38 -8.87 8.85
C ILE A 27 -14.70 -7.80 9.69
N GLN A 28 -13.58 -7.30 9.20
CA GLN A 28 -12.86 -6.18 9.78
C GLN A 28 -12.91 -4.99 8.84
N VAL A 29 -13.40 -3.86 9.34
CA VAL A 29 -13.36 -2.56 8.67
C VAL A 29 -12.17 -1.78 9.20
N MET A 30 -11.40 -1.14 8.33
CA MET A 30 -10.20 -0.42 8.71
C MET A 30 -10.09 0.94 8.04
N GLY A 31 -9.39 1.87 8.72
CA GLY A 31 -9.01 3.19 8.19
C GLY A 31 -7.56 3.52 8.52
N ASP A 32 -6.82 4.06 7.55
CA ASP A 32 -5.43 4.48 7.73
C ASP A 32 -5.35 5.90 8.30
N VAL A 33 -4.72 6.02 9.46
CA VAL A 33 -4.52 7.31 10.16
C VAL A 33 -3.28 8.03 9.64
N VAL A 34 -2.24 7.31 9.24
CA VAL A 34 -0.98 7.92 8.75
C VAL A 34 -1.24 8.73 7.50
N GLY A 35 -2.00 8.17 6.55
CA GLY A 35 -2.39 8.89 5.34
C GLY A 35 -3.16 10.18 5.62
N LEU A 36 -4.05 10.16 6.62
CA LEU A 36 -4.79 11.34 7.07
C LEU A 36 -3.89 12.40 7.68
N VAL A 37 -2.97 12.01 8.55
CA VAL A 37 -2.01 12.94 9.17
C VAL A 37 -1.11 13.57 8.11
N MET A 38 -0.67 12.82 7.12
CA MET A 38 0.16 13.33 6.03
C MET A 38 -0.54 14.41 5.20
N LEU A 39 -1.86 14.35 5.04
CA LEU A 39 -2.62 15.42 4.37
C LEU A 39 -2.56 16.77 5.10
N GLY A 40 -2.31 16.75 6.41
CA GLY A 40 -2.21 17.97 7.21
C GLY A 40 -0.80 18.51 7.41
N VAL A 41 0.23 17.66 7.26
CA VAL A 41 1.63 18.02 7.57
C VAL A 41 2.58 17.88 6.37
N SER A 42 2.10 17.47 5.22
CA SER A 42 2.91 17.23 4.00
C SER A 42 2.15 17.68 2.75
N ASP A 43 2.88 17.93 1.68
CA ASP A 43 2.34 18.29 0.37
C ASP A 43 1.57 17.14 -0.29
N TYR A 44 1.52 15.97 0.32
CA TYR A 44 0.77 14.82 -0.18
C TYR A 44 0.27 13.95 0.96
N GLY A 45 -0.80 13.25 0.71
CA GLY A 45 -1.38 12.30 1.64
C GLY A 45 -2.52 11.52 1.00
N GLN A 46 -3.21 10.74 1.81
CA GLN A 46 -4.27 9.89 1.30
C GLN A 46 -5.34 9.60 2.36
N TYR A 47 -6.56 9.42 1.90
CA TYR A 47 -7.63 8.77 2.65
C TYR A 47 -7.66 7.31 2.20
N GLU A 48 -7.51 6.36 3.10
CA GLU A 48 -7.57 4.94 2.78
C GLU A 48 -8.46 4.22 3.77
N GLY A 49 -9.39 3.44 3.27
CA GLY A 49 -10.23 2.54 4.04
C GLY A 49 -10.21 1.14 3.43
N GLY A 50 -10.45 0.12 4.24
CA GLY A 50 -10.40 -1.25 3.79
C GLY A 50 -11.39 -2.16 4.48
N LEU A 51 -11.69 -3.26 3.80
CA LEU A 51 -12.47 -4.39 4.30
C LEU A 51 -11.61 -5.64 4.24
N ARG A 52 -11.52 -6.33 5.37
CA ARG A 52 -10.80 -7.59 5.50
C ARG A 52 -11.75 -8.66 6.01
N VAL A 53 -11.76 -9.83 5.37
CA VAL A 53 -12.56 -10.98 5.78
C VAL A 53 -11.67 -11.95 6.55
N ASN A 54 -12.10 -12.38 7.74
CA ASN A 54 -11.37 -13.36 8.54
C ASN A 54 -11.82 -14.79 8.20
N LEU A 55 -10.93 -15.57 7.61
CA LEU A 55 -11.12 -16.97 7.31
C LEU A 55 -10.22 -17.84 8.19
N LYS A 56 -10.82 -18.49 9.21
CA LYS A 56 -10.14 -19.39 10.16
C LYS A 56 -8.96 -18.75 10.92
N ASP A 57 -8.94 -17.43 11.09
CA ASP A 57 -7.81 -16.68 11.65
C ASP A 57 -6.46 -16.90 10.90
N LYS A 58 -6.51 -17.51 9.73
CA LYS A 58 -5.33 -17.86 8.94
C LYS A 58 -5.21 -17.04 7.67
N TYR A 59 -6.30 -16.84 6.98
CA TYR A 59 -6.36 -16.14 5.70
C TYR A 59 -7.26 -14.92 5.82
N PHE A 60 -6.79 -13.80 5.31
CA PHE A 60 -7.50 -12.54 5.36
C PHE A 60 -7.53 -11.88 3.98
N PRO A 61 -8.47 -12.30 3.09
CA PRO A 61 -8.74 -11.53 1.88
C PRO A 61 -9.07 -10.09 2.24
N ILE A 62 -8.53 -9.14 1.46
CA ILE A 62 -8.64 -7.71 1.74
C ILE A 62 -8.88 -6.92 0.46
N ILE A 63 -9.71 -5.89 0.59
CA ILE A 63 -9.92 -4.86 -0.42
C ILE A 63 -9.70 -3.52 0.27
N GLU A 64 -8.88 -2.66 -0.33
CA GLU A 64 -8.62 -1.30 0.14
C GLU A 64 -8.97 -0.31 -0.96
N LEU A 65 -9.64 0.77 -0.60
CA LEU A 65 -9.99 1.88 -1.49
C LEU A 65 -9.50 3.18 -0.87
N GLY A 66 -9.02 4.08 -1.68
CA GLY A 66 -8.54 5.36 -1.18
C GLY A 66 -8.59 6.48 -2.20
N LEU A 67 -8.35 7.68 -1.70
CA LEU A 67 -8.15 8.92 -2.46
C LEU A 67 -6.78 9.47 -2.10
N GLY A 68 -5.88 9.53 -3.07
CA GLY A 68 -4.58 10.17 -2.91
C GLY A 68 -4.63 11.59 -3.42
N LYS A 69 -4.02 12.52 -2.68
CA LYS A 69 -3.88 13.93 -3.05
C LYS A 69 -2.43 14.37 -2.92
N ALA A 70 -1.99 15.21 -3.84
CA ALA A 70 -0.73 15.93 -3.74
C ALA A 70 -0.91 17.33 -4.30
N ASP A 71 -0.28 18.29 -3.61
CA ASP A 71 -0.16 19.69 -4.01
C ASP A 71 1.23 20.13 -3.58
N HIS A 72 2.18 20.14 -4.51
CA HIS A 72 3.59 20.33 -4.24
C HIS A 72 4.17 21.44 -5.07
N HIS A 73 4.76 22.42 -4.41
CA HIS A 73 5.57 23.47 -5.00
C HIS A 73 7.06 23.20 -4.76
N ASN A 74 7.86 23.26 -5.79
CA ASN A 74 9.31 23.11 -5.69
C ASN A 74 9.99 24.47 -5.93
N ASP A 75 10.49 25.10 -4.85
CA ASP A 75 11.13 26.44 -4.89
C ASP A 75 12.41 26.48 -5.74
N VAL A 76 13.05 25.34 -6.00
CA VAL A 76 14.31 25.28 -6.77
C VAL A 76 14.03 25.18 -8.27
N THR A 77 13.09 24.34 -8.64
CA THR A 77 12.72 24.13 -10.04
C THR A 77 11.54 24.99 -10.47
N LEU A 78 10.91 25.72 -9.55
CA LEU A 78 9.70 26.51 -9.76
C LEU A 78 8.57 25.72 -10.42
N THR A 79 8.48 24.44 -10.05
CA THR A 79 7.51 23.51 -10.61
C THR A 79 6.38 23.27 -9.62
N ASP A 80 5.16 23.52 -10.05
CA ASP A 80 3.95 23.17 -9.33
C ASP A 80 3.43 21.83 -9.83
N TYR A 81 3.07 20.94 -8.91
CA TYR A 81 2.49 19.64 -9.20
C TYR A 81 1.22 19.44 -8.41
N GLN A 82 0.13 19.16 -9.10
CA GLN A 82 -1.16 18.91 -8.44
C GLN A 82 -1.83 17.66 -8.98
N THR A 83 -2.37 16.84 -8.08
CA THR A 83 -3.18 15.67 -8.44
C THR A 83 -4.14 15.27 -7.33
N SER A 84 -5.28 14.71 -7.71
CA SER A 84 -6.22 14.10 -6.77
C SER A 84 -6.99 13.00 -7.49
N ALA A 85 -6.82 11.73 -7.06
CA ALA A 85 -7.52 10.64 -7.71
C ALA A 85 -7.74 9.43 -6.79
N PRO A 86 -8.76 8.60 -7.10
CA PRO A 86 -9.01 7.37 -6.41
C PRO A 86 -8.01 6.27 -6.81
N TYR A 87 -7.80 5.33 -5.92
CA TYR A 87 -7.07 4.10 -6.18
C TYR A 87 -7.74 2.93 -5.47
N GLY A 88 -7.46 1.72 -5.97
CA GLY A 88 -7.94 0.50 -5.37
C GLY A 88 -6.84 -0.55 -5.23
N LYS A 89 -6.96 -1.37 -4.19
CA LYS A 89 -6.06 -2.48 -3.93
C LYS A 89 -6.85 -3.72 -3.57
N VAL A 90 -6.39 -4.87 -4.01
CA VAL A 90 -6.93 -6.17 -3.64
C VAL A 90 -5.78 -7.10 -3.27
N GLY A 91 -5.99 -7.93 -2.26
CA GLY A 91 -4.93 -8.81 -1.80
C GLY A 91 -5.38 -9.82 -0.77
N ILE A 92 -4.38 -10.44 -0.16
CA ILE A 92 -4.59 -11.42 0.89
C ILE A 92 -3.47 -11.33 1.91
N ASP A 93 -3.83 -11.36 3.18
CA ASP A 93 -2.91 -11.46 4.31
C ASP A 93 -2.96 -12.87 4.90
N PHE A 94 -1.84 -13.32 5.43
CA PHE A 94 -1.65 -14.61 6.07
C PHE A 94 -1.18 -14.38 7.49
N ASN A 95 -1.88 -14.94 8.47
CA ASN A 95 -1.42 -14.93 9.84
C ASN A 95 -0.19 -15.84 9.98
N VAL A 96 0.95 -15.26 10.35
CA VAL A 96 2.21 -15.99 10.47
C VAL A 96 2.47 -16.52 11.88
N LEU A 97 1.64 -16.14 12.86
CA LEU A 97 1.78 -16.66 14.22
C LEU A 97 1.55 -18.16 14.28
N LYS A 98 2.22 -18.83 15.20
CA LYS A 98 2.02 -20.25 15.47
C LYS A 98 0.65 -20.50 16.09
N ASN A 99 0.24 -19.67 17.07
CA ASN A 99 -1.11 -19.64 17.59
C ASN A 99 -1.96 -18.69 16.75
N LYS A 100 -2.87 -19.23 15.94
CA LYS A 100 -3.70 -18.45 15.00
C LYS A 100 -4.83 -17.67 15.68
N HIS A 101 -5.21 -18.08 16.89
CA HIS A 101 -6.44 -17.62 17.56
C HIS A 101 -6.18 -16.61 18.67
N ASP A 102 -4.96 -16.07 18.74
CA ASP A 102 -4.62 -15.01 19.70
C ASP A 102 -5.36 -13.70 19.41
N ASP A 103 -5.49 -12.86 20.44
CA ASP A 103 -6.08 -11.52 20.36
C ASP A 103 -5.21 -10.54 19.54
N TYR A 104 -3.96 -10.88 19.29
CA TYR A 104 -3.08 -10.17 18.38
C TYR A 104 -2.65 -11.08 17.23
N LYS A 105 -2.43 -10.48 16.09
CA LYS A 105 -2.03 -11.20 14.87
C LYS A 105 -0.81 -10.52 14.26
N VAL A 106 0.13 -11.32 13.82
CA VAL A 106 1.22 -10.88 12.94
C VAL A 106 0.93 -11.46 11.57
N TYR A 107 0.91 -10.62 10.57
CA TYR A 107 0.56 -11.05 9.23
C TYR A 107 1.58 -10.60 8.19
N ALA A 108 1.71 -11.43 7.18
CA ALA A 108 2.40 -11.10 5.94
C ALA A 108 1.41 -11.24 4.79
N GLY A 109 1.47 -10.36 3.82
CA GLY A 109 0.51 -10.36 2.73
C GLY A 109 1.03 -9.76 1.45
N VAL A 110 0.22 -9.93 0.42
CA VAL A 110 0.48 -9.36 -0.90
C VAL A 110 -0.74 -8.63 -1.38
N ARG A 111 -0.53 -7.54 -2.13
CA ARG A 111 -1.59 -6.76 -2.76
C ARG A 111 -1.23 -6.44 -4.19
N TYR A 112 -2.23 -6.40 -5.02
CA TYR A 112 -2.19 -5.77 -6.33
C TYR A 112 -2.99 -4.49 -6.28
N ALA A 113 -2.46 -3.43 -6.85
CA ALA A 113 -3.03 -2.11 -6.77
C ALA A 113 -3.03 -1.40 -8.12
N TYR A 114 -4.03 -0.55 -8.30
CA TYR A 114 -4.27 0.20 -9.52
C TYR A 114 -4.79 1.59 -9.24
N THR A 115 -4.33 2.55 -10.04
CA THR A 115 -4.92 3.88 -10.13
C THR A 115 -4.90 4.38 -11.58
N SER A 116 -5.92 5.15 -11.93
CA SER A 116 -5.96 5.96 -13.15
C SER A 116 -6.25 7.39 -12.72
N PHE A 117 -5.35 8.29 -13.03
CA PHE A 117 -5.38 9.65 -12.52
C PHE A 117 -4.96 10.67 -13.57
N LYS A 118 -5.23 11.92 -13.25
CA LYS A 118 -4.75 13.08 -13.99
C LYS A 118 -3.89 13.92 -13.06
N PHE A 119 -2.91 14.58 -13.61
CA PHE A 119 -2.10 15.52 -12.87
C PHE A 119 -1.82 16.76 -13.71
N ASP A 120 -1.60 17.86 -13.01
CA ASP A 120 -1.20 19.12 -13.59
C ASP A 120 0.23 19.43 -13.21
N ILE A 121 1.01 19.91 -14.18
CA ILE A 121 2.34 20.45 -13.97
C ILE A 121 2.38 21.85 -14.55
N ALA A 122 2.78 22.81 -13.74
CA ALA A 122 3.05 24.17 -14.15
C ALA A 122 4.51 24.54 -13.84
N HIS A 123 5.13 25.24 -14.76
CA HIS A 123 6.48 25.77 -14.62
C HIS A 123 6.51 27.13 -15.33
N PRO A 124 7.25 28.13 -14.85
CA PRO A 124 7.48 29.37 -15.59
C PRO A 124 8.03 29.11 -16.98
N ASP A 125 7.64 29.94 -17.92
CA ASP A 125 8.12 29.83 -19.29
C ASP A 125 9.65 29.77 -19.37
N VAL A 126 10.16 28.81 -20.13
CA VAL A 126 11.60 28.66 -20.35
C VAL A 126 12.03 29.57 -21.50
N SER A 127 12.90 30.52 -21.20
CA SER A 127 13.48 31.39 -22.24
C SER A 127 14.62 30.68 -22.95
N ASP A 128 14.60 30.71 -24.32
CA ASP A 128 15.69 30.22 -25.13
C ASP A 128 16.81 31.30 -25.22
N PRO A 129 17.99 31.02 -24.64
CA PRO A 129 19.08 31.99 -24.64
C PRO A 129 19.77 32.14 -26.00
N VAL A 130 19.51 31.27 -26.97
CA VAL A 130 20.18 31.25 -28.27
C VAL A 130 19.34 31.92 -29.37
N TRP A 131 18.06 31.61 -29.44
CA TRP A 131 17.17 32.05 -30.52
C TRP A 131 16.19 33.15 -30.07
N GLY A 132 16.16 33.46 -28.81
CA GLY A 132 15.25 34.47 -28.26
C GLY A 132 13.79 34.08 -28.43
N GLY A 133 13.20 33.59 -27.40
CA GLY A 133 11.80 33.20 -27.35
C GLY A 133 11.49 32.54 -26.01
N THR A 134 10.21 32.44 -25.65
CA THR A 134 9.76 31.75 -24.50
C THR A 134 8.96 30.53 -24.92
N VAL A 135 9.28 29.36 -24.35
CA VAL A 135 8.53 28.11 -24.58
C VAL A 135 7.78 27.80 -23.29
N PRO A 136 6.44 27.70 -23.32
CA PRO A 136 5.68 27.29 -22.16
C PRO A 136 6.04 25.85 -21.79
N PHE A 137 6.37 25.63 -20.53
CA PHE A 137 6.62 24.30 -19.99
C PHE A 137 5.54 23.99 -18.95
N GLY A 138 4.63 23.11 -19.32
CA GLY A 138 3.56 22.68 -18.43
C GLY A 138 2.61 21.72 -19.13
N GLY A 139 1.85 20.99 -18.35
CA GLY A 139 0.81 20.10 -18.83
C GLY A 139 -0.40 20.17 -17.91
N GLN A 140 -1.57 20.28 -18.49
CA GLN A 140 -2.84 20.21 -17.77
C GLN A 140 -3.56 18.92 -18.11
N ASP A 141 -4.23 18.34 -17.10
CA ASP A 141 -5.00 17.11 -17.27
C ASP A 141 -4.21 15.93 -17.87
N VAL A 142 -2.90 15.84 -17.62
CA VAL A 142 -2.05 14.76 -18.13
C VAL A 142 -2.51 13.43 -17.55
N LYS A 143 -2.95 12.52 -18.40
CA LYS A 143 -3.51 11.23 -17.98
C LYS A 143 -2.39 10.24 -17.70
N ALA A 144 -2.53 9.54 -16.57
CA ALA A 144 -1.61 8.49 -16.17
C ALA A 144 -2.36 7.27 -15.61
N LYS A 145 -1.79 6.09 -15.85
CA LYS A 145 -2.22 4.83 -15.27
C LYS A 145 -1.03 4.18 -14.59
N TYR A 146 -1.27 3.60 -13.44
CA TYR A 146 -0.22 3.01 -12.63
C TYR A 146 -0.67 1.71 -12.00
N HIS A 147 0.14 0.67 -12.15
CA HIS A 147 -0.07 -0.66 -11.57
C HIS A 147 1.12 -1.02 -10.71
N TRP A 148 0.85 -1.51 -9.51
CA TRP A 148 1.93 -1.96 -8.62
C TRP A 148 1.53 -3.16 -7.77
N ALA A 149 2.52 -3.86 -7.27
CA ALA A 149 2.37 -4.87 -6.25
C ALA A 149 2.91 -4.35 -4.92
N GLU A 150 2.29 -4.79 -3.83
CA GLU A 150 2.77 -4.52 -2.48
C GLU A 150 3.04 -5.84 -1.74
N ALA A 151 4.21 -5.95 -1.09
CA ALA A 151 4.44 -6.91 -0.03
C ALA A 151 4.21 -6.19 1.30
N VAL A 152 3.41 -6.79 2.16
CA VAL A 152 2.97 -6.17 3.41
C VAL A 152 3.36 -7.06 4.58
N PHE A 153 3.87 -6.46 5.63
CA PHE A 153 4.09 -7.09 6.92
C PHE A 153 3.52 -6.19 8.00
N GLY A 154 2.72 -6.75 8.91
CA GLY A 154 2.06 -5.94 9.92
C GLY A 154 1.61 -6.71 11.14
N VAL A 155 1.15 -5.93 12.10
CA VAL A 155 0.63 -6.39 13.39
C VAL A 155 -0.78 -5.83 13.56
N ASP A 156 -1.66 -6.63 14.12
CA ASP A 156 -3.02 -6.30 14.48
C ASP A 156 -3.22 -6.72 15.94
N ALA A 157 -3.52 -5.79 16.81
CA ALA A 157 -3.70 -6.00 18.23
C ALA A 157 -5.11 -5.54 18.66
N LYS A 158 -5.83 -6.42 19.31
CA LYS A 158 -7.11 -6.12 19.97
C LYS A 158 -6.86 -5.23 21.18
N ILE A 159 -7.55 -4.12 21.25
CA ILE A 159 -7.44 -3.16 22.36
C ILE A 159 -8.62 -3.31 23.31
N PHE A 160 -9.82 -3.20 22.79
CA PHE A 160 -11.04 -3.31 23.60
C PHE A 160 -12.26 -3.68 22.74
N GLY A 161 -13.01 -4.71 23.14
CA GLY A 161 -14.21 -5.14 22.41
C GLY A 161 -13.94 -5.41 20.94
N PRO A 162 -14.62 -4.73 20.01
CA PRO A 162 -14.40 -4.86 18.57
C PRO A 162 -13.22 -4.03 18.05
N LEU A 163 -12.63 -3.14 18.87
CA LEU A 163 -11.60 -2.21 18.48
C LEU A 163 -10.22 -2.87 18.43
N HIS A 164 -9.58 -2.79 17.28
CA HIS A 164 -8.20 -3.20 17.05
C HIS A 164 -7.38 -2.02 16.54
N LEU A 165 -6.10 -2.02 16.87
CA LEU A 165 -5.09 -1.14 16.29
C LEU A 165 -4.04 -1.98 15.59
N GLY A 166 -3.58 -1.50 14.46
CA GLY A 166 -2.55 -2.20 13.72
C GLY A 166 -1.63 -1.24 13.00
N TRP A 167 -0.43 -1.71 12.78
CA TRP A 167 0.51 -1.02 11.91
C TRP A 167 1.10 -2.00 10.89
N SER A 168 1.44 -1.48 9.74
CA SER A 168 2.10 -2.28 8.72
C SER A 168 3.21 -1.51 8.01
N VAL A 169 4.21 -2.26 7.58
CA VAL A 169 5.22 -1.81 6.62
C VAL A 169 4.88 -2.42 5.27
N ARG A 170 4.97 -1.59 4.22
CA ARG A 170 4.60 -1.96 2.86
C ARG A 170 5.76 -1.70 1.92
N TYR A 171 6.23 -2.72 1.25
CA TYR A 171 7.16 -2.60 0.13
C TYR A 171 6.37 -2.62 -1.16
N LYS A 172 6.41 -1.52 -1.89
CA LYS A 172 5.67 -1.33 -3.14
C LYS A 172 6.63 -1.42 -4.31
N ARG A 173 6.26 -2.17 -5.34
CA ARG A 173 7.01 -2.29 -6.59
C ARG A 173 6.11 -2.00 -7.77
N ARG A 174 6.49 -1.04 -8.59
CA ARG A 174 5.84 -0.73 -9.85
C ARG A 174 5.91 -1.93 -10.79
N LEU A 175 4.78 -2.30 -11.38
CA LEU A 175 4.68 -3.34 -12.39
C LEU A 175 4.60 -2.74 -13.78
N SER A 176 3.71 -1.77 -13.96
CA SER A 176 3.52 -1.07 -15.23
C SER A 176 3.06 0.35 -14.97
N TYR A 177 3.38 1.25 -15.89
CA TYR A 177 2.84 2.60 -15.91
C TYR A 177 2.67 3.04 -17.36
N ASP A 178 1.70 3.92 -17.57
CA ASP A 178 1.41 4.55 -18.86
C ASP A 178 1.11 6.02 -18.58
N ILE A 179 1.86 6.92 -19.20
CA ILE A 179 1.70 8.37 -19.08
C ILE A 179 1.62 8.94 -20.50
N ALA A 180 0.55 9.71 -20.78
CA ALA A 180 0.20 10.05 -22.15
C ALA A 180 1.16 11.04 -22.83
N GLU A 181 1.75 12.02 -22.12
CA GLU A 181 2.46 13.13 -22.77
C GLU A 181 3.77 13.57 -22.12
N MET A 182 3.89 13.48 -20.78
CA MET A 182 5.06 13.94 -20.04
C MET A 182 5.41 12.99 -18.91
N ASP A 183 6.59 12.41 -18.89
CA ASP A 183 7.08 11.51 -17.83
C ASP A 183 7.64 12.28 -16.61
N ASN A 184 6.95 13.35 -16.18
CA ASN A 184 7.31 14.16 -15.02
C ASN A 184 6.34 13.98 -13.86
N CYS A 185 5.78 12.77 -13.70
CA CYS A 185 4.92 12.45 -12.59
C CYS A 185 5.72 12.44 -11.28
N TRP A 186 5.37 13.33 -10.34
CA TRP A 186 6.03 13.40 -9.04
C TRP A 186 5.37 12.48 -8.00
N TYR A 187 4.05 12.39 -8.01
CA TYR A 187 3.27 11.62 -7.05
C TYR A 187 2.20 10.77 -7.74
N VAL A 188 2.04 9.55 -7.27
CA VAL A 188 1.02 8.60 -7.74
C VAL A 188 0.06 8.30 -6.59
N PRO A 189 -1.25 8.56 -6.73
CA PRO A 189 -2.25 8.25 -5.72
C PRO A 189 -2.19 6.80 -5.22
N GLY A 190 -2.04 6.62 -3.90
CA GLY A 190 -1.92 5.31 -3.28
C GLY A 190 -0.54 4.65 -3.34
N TYR A 191 0.30 5.03 -4.30
CA TYR A 191 1.68 4.53 -4.40
C TYR A 191 2.66 5.40 -3.61
N GLY A 192 2.54 6.73 -3.74
CA GLY A 192 3.44 7.72 -3.17
C GLY A 192 4.26 8.43 -4.23
N LYS A 193 5.43 8.96 -3.89
CA LYS A 193 6.32 9.61 -4.89
C LYS A 193 6.67 8.62 -5.99
N ALA A 194 6.59 9.03 -7.24
CA ALA A 194 6.85 8.20 -8.40
C ALA A 194 8.24 7.54 -8.36
N GLY A 195 8.35 6.33 -8.88
CA GLY A 195 9.58 5.56 -8.87
C GLY A 195 9.34 4.07 -9.12
N SER A 196 10.40 3.27 -9.16
CA SER A 196 10.31 1.82 -9.38
C SER A 196 9.90 1.05 -8.11
N THR A 197 10.36 1.51 -6.94
CA THR A 197 10.08 0.90 -5.64
C THR A 197 9.83 1.95 -4.58
N ARG A 198 9.00 1.62 -3.58
CA ARG A 198 8.73 2.48 -2.42
C ARG A 198 8.54 1.67 -1.16
N LEU A 199 9.01 2.22 -0.04
CA LEU A 199 8.61 1.80 1.29
C LEU A 199 7.54 2.74 1.81
N GLY A 200 6.54 2.19 2.46
CA GLY A 200 5.47 2.92 3.13
C GLY A 200 5.11 2.28 4.46
N GLY A 201 4.45 3.02 5.30
CA GLY A 201 3.89 2.54 6.56
C GLY A 201 2.46 3.00 6.69
N THR A 202 1.63 2.21 7.38
CA THR A 202 0.27 2.58 7.75
C THR A 202 0.05 2.32 9.22
N PHE A 203 -0.80 3.12 9.82
CA PHE A 203 -1.36 2.87 11.14
C PHE A 203 -2.87 2.85 11.03
N ASN A 204 -3.47 1.70 11.29
CA ASN A 204 -4.87 1.45 11.05
C ASN A 204 -5.65 1.36 12.36
N ILE A 205 -6.81 2.03 12.39
CA ILE A 205 -7.87 1.77 13.35
C ILE A 205 -8.83 0.78 12.69
N MET A 206 -9.14 -0.31 13.38
CA MET A 206 -9.91 -1.42 12.82
C MET A 206 -11.04 -1.82 13.77
N LEU A 207 -12.18 -2.17 13.18
CA LEU A 207 -13.36 -2.67 13.89
C LEU A 207 -13.71 -4.06 13.38
N ASN A 208 -13.79 -5.01 14.29
CA ASN A 208 -14.15 -6.40 14.00
C ASN A 208 -15.63 -6.65 14.31
N PHE A 209 -16.34 -7.28 13.35
CA PHE A 209 -17.75 -7.65 13.41
C PHE A 209 -17.95 -9.14 13.16
#